data_7252b9d172dd2ccd7371b6ac92061fb9
#
_entry.id   7252b9d172dd2ccd7371b6ac92061fb9
#
_cell.length_a   1.000
_cell.length_b   1.000
_cell.length_c   1.000
_cell.angle_alpha   90.00
_cell.angle_beta   90.00
_cell.angle_gamma   90.00
#
_symmetry.space_group_name_H-M   'P 1'
#
loop_
_entity.id
_entity.type
_entity.pdbx_description
1 polymer ?
#
loop_
_entity_poly.entity_id
_entity_poly.type
_entity_poly.pdbx_seq_one_letter_code
_entity_poly.pdbx_strand_id
1 'polypeptide(L)'
;SEPVHSGKVRSAYWLSAEDSARLIGERQYPVAPDAQLALMVISDRISAFDCIWHGEDGLAGVPGKGAALNAISQFWFTEFSRAGLARSHILEVPHPLVWVVQRAEPVMIEAIARRFITGSMWRAYERGVREFCGIELAEGLHRDQRLSETLVTPSTKGIMRGLPEIPEADDTNVSRAQLEAHWQAFGFHAKDDVARYELLLREGVDLIARHLAPLDLMLVDTKFEFGYARDADGEESLIYMDEVGTPDSSRIWDAVAYRGGSVVENSKEEFRQALLRHVNDPELLLDHRRFEERKRYAAEHALPAVMLHTLSETYRSVAERITERPLEVLDRPLESMMAVLGDELGLAR
;
A
#
# COMPACT_ATOMS: atom_id res chain seq x y z
N SER A 1 12.61 -0.07 22.16
CA SER A 1 11.27 0.55 22.30
C SER A 1 10.24 -0.28 21.56
N GLU A 2 9.01 -0.33 22.08
CA GLU A 2 7.91 -0.99 21.38
C GLU A 2 7.41 -0.09 20.24
N PRO A 3 6.91 -0.67 19.12
CA PRO A 3 6.34 0.12 18.06
C PRO A 3 5.05 0.81 18.53
N VAL A 4 4.91 2.10 18.21
CA VAL A 4 3.68 2.85 18.52
C VAL A 4 2.52 2.43 17.61
N HIS A 5 2.85 1.98 16.41
CA HIS A 5 1.90 1.38 15.49
C HIS A 5 2.54 0.16 14.84
N SER A 6 1.90 -0.99 14.98
CA SER A 6 2.34 -2.22 14.34
C SER A 6 1.25 -2.72 13.40
N GLY A 7 1.45 -2.50 12.11
CA GLY A 7 0.64 -3.08 11.05
C GLY A 7 1.01 -4.54 10.77
N LYS A 8 0.33 -5.15 9.80
CA LYS A 8 0.56 -6.54 9.38
C LYS A 8 1.97 -6.75 8.79
N VAL A 9 2.55 -5.73 8.16
CA VAL A 9 3.83 -5.79 7.43
C VAL A 9 4.81 -4.73 7.90
N ARG A 10 4.34 -3.51 8.23
CA ARG A 10 5.14 -2.37 8.68
C ARG A 10 4.91 -2.04 10.14
N SER A 11 5.94 -1.53 10.80
CA SER A 11 5.89 -1.01 12.16
C SER A 11 6.52 0.38 12.21
N ALA A 12 5.86 1.33 12.88
CA ALA A 12 6.35 2.68 13.09
C ALA A 12 6.83 2.87 14.52
N TYR A 13 8.01 3.43 14.66
CA TYR A 13 8.66 3.76 15.94
C TYR A 13 8.85 5.27 15.98
N TRP A 14 8.04 5.98 16.77
CA TRP A 14 8.19 7.42 16.92
C TRP A 14 9.50 7.76 17.63
N LEU A 15 10.21 8.72 17.08
CA LEU A 15 11.41 9.27 17.72
C LEU A 15 11.00 10.25 18.83
N SER A 16 11.89 10.46 19.79
CA SER A 16 11.73 11.53 20.76
C SER A 16 11.74 12.89 20.08
N ALA A 17 11.20 13.92 20.73
CA ALA A 17 11.28 15.29 20.23
C ALA A 17 12.74 15.73 20.04
N GLU A 18 13.64 15.32 20.95
CA GLU A 18 15.07 15.60 20.88
C GLU A 18 15.73 14.94 19.67
N ASP A 19 15.50 13.63 19.45
CA ASP A 19 16.06 12.91 18.29
C ASP A 19 15.48 13.41 16.98
N SER A 20 14.17 13.75 16.95
CA SER A 20 13.55 14.34 15.76
C SER A 20 14.21 15.68 15.41
N ALA A 21 14.31 16.60 16.36
CA ALA A 21 14.93 17.91 16.15
C ALA A 21 16.41 17.80 15.75
N ARG A 22 17.16 16.88 16.38
CA ARG A 22 18.55 16.60 16.04
C ARG A 22 18.68 16.13 14.59
N LEU A 23 17.95 15.11 14.18
CA LEU A 23 18.02 14.57 12.82
C LEU A 23 17.55 15.59 11.77
N ILE A 24 16.50 16.37 12.05
CA ILE A 24 16.07 17.46 11.15
C ILE A 24 17.20 18.45 10.92
N GLY A 25 17.89 18.87 11.99
CA GLY A 25 19.00 19.82 11.90
C GLY A 25 20.24 19.23 11.23
N GLU A 26 20.66 18.02 11.59
CA GLU A 26 21.87 17.36 11.05
C GLU A 26 21.72 16.98 9.59
N ARG A 27 20.53 16.48 9.19
CA ARG A 27 20.23 16.00 7.83
C ARG A 27 19.58 17.05 6.94
N GLN A 28 19.21 18.20 7.51
CA GLN A 28 18.55 19.30 6.80
C GLN A 28 17.27 18.83 6.08
N TYR A 29 16.47 18.03 6.77
CA TYR A 29 15.20 17.56 6.19
C TYR A 29 14.27 18.74 5.91
N PRO A 30 13.56 18.74 4.76
CA PRO A 30 12.69 19.84 4.32
C PRO A 30 11.31 19.80 5.03
N VAL A 31 11.35 19.82 6.37
CA VAL A 31 10.17 19.74 7.25
C VAL A 31 10.25 20.77 8.36
N ALA A 32 9.12 21.07 8.99
CA ALA A 32 9.07 21.99 10.13
C ALA A 32 10.07 21.56 11.23
N PRO A 33 10.78 22.50 11.88
CA PRO A 33 11.80 22.17 12.88
C PRO A 33 11.27 21.38 14.10
N ASP A 34 9.97 21.49 14.38
CA ASP A 34 9.25 20.78 15.44
C ASP A 34 8.51 19.53 14.94
N ALA A 35 8.73 19.11 13.69
CA ALA A 35 8.09 17.94 13.13
C ALA A 35 8.49 16.67 13.89
N GLN A 36 7.54 15.83 14.21
CA GLN A 36 7.80 14.52 14.78
C GLN A 36 8.21 13.55 13.66
N LEU A 37 9.32 12.85 13.88
CA LEU A 37 9.81 11.81 12.98
C LEU A 37 9.52 10.42 13.52
N ALA A 38 9.53 9.44 12.62
CA ALA A 38 9.50 8.03 12.97
C ALA A 38 10.47 7.22 12.10
N LEU A 39 10.88 6.07 12.63
CA LEU A 39 11.42 4.98 11.83
C LEU A 39 10.25 4.08 11.40
N MET A 40 10.07 3.92 10.11
CA MET A 40 9.14 2.95 9.56
C MET A 40 9.93 1.73 9.09
N VAL A 41 9.73 0.61 9.78
CA VAL A 41 10.41 -0.66 9.50
C VAL A 41 9.47 -1.59 8.79
N ILE A 42 9.89 -2.12 7.65
CA ILE A 42 9.15 -3.13 6.90
C ILE A 42 9.71 -4.52 7.16
N SER A 43 8.86 -5.52 7.11
CA SER A 43 9.22 -6.92 7.25
C SER A 43 8.81 -7.73 6.02
N ASP A 44 9.38 -8.92 5.89
CA ASP A 44 9.03 -9.89 4.84
C ASP A 44 7.70 -10.62 5.09
N ARG A 45 6.98 -10.28 6.17
CA ARG A 45 5.67 -10.87 6.48
C ARG A 45 4.70 -10.69 5.32
N ILE A 46 3.92 -11.72 5.05
CA ILE A 46 2.83 -11.68 4.06
C ILE A 46 1.48 -11.80 4.75
N SER A 47 0.57 -10.91 4.39
CA SER A 47 -0.80 -10.92 4.88
C SER A 47 -1.77 -11.08 3.72
N ALA A 48 -2.66 -12.06 3.84
CA ALA A 48 -3.78 -12.25 2.95
C ALA A 48 -4.98 -12.76 3.74
N PHE A 49 -6.21 -12.35 3.34
CA PHE A 49 -7.46 -12.67 4.04
C PHE A 49 -7.40 -12.31 5.54
N ASP A 50 -6.79 -11.15 5.86
CA ASP A 50 -6.59 -10.59 7.20
C ASP A 50 -5.70 -11.41 8.15
N CYS A 51 -5.05 -12.47 7.68
CA CYS A 51 -4.12 -13.30 8.42
C CYS A 51 -2.69 -13.13 7.92
N ILE A 52 -1.72 -13.25 8.84
CA ILE A 52 -0.30 -13.34 8.51
C ILE A 52 0.02 -14.82 8.30
N TRP A 53 0.71 -15.11 7.20
CA TRP A 53 1.07 -16.46 6.80
C TRP A 53 2.58 -16.68 6.97
N HIS A 54 2.96 -17.92 7.29
CA HIS A 54 4.33 -18.36 7.38
C HIS A 54 4.54 -19.63 6.56
N GLY A 55 5.78 -19.94 6.23
CA GLY A 55 6.12 -21.13 5.46
C GLY A 55 6.88 -22.18 6.23
N GLU A 56 7.02 -23.34 5.59
CA GLU A 56 7.94 -24.39 6.02
C GLU A 56 9.38 -23.87 6.14
N ASP A 57 10.28 -24.64 6.70
CA ASP A 57 11.72 -24.34 6.83
C ASP A 57 12.02 -23.03 7.62
N GLY A 58 11.10 -22.62 8.50
CA GLY A 58 11.25 -21.41 9.31
C GLY A 58 11.01 -20.10 8.59
N LEU A 59 10.41 -20.11 7.39
CA LEU A 59 10.08 -18.92 6.64
C LEU A 59 8.98 -18.12 7.35
N ALA A 60 9.33 -16.98 7.94
CA ALA A 60 8.39 -16.07 8.60
C ALA A 60 7.58 -15.19 7.63
N GLY A 61 7.82 -15.32 6.32
CA GLY A 61 7.19 -14.56 5.25
C GLY A 61 7.87 -14.80 3.89
N VAL A 62 7.76 -13.84 2.99
CA VAL A 62 8.28 -13.89 1.62
C VAL A 62 9.67 -13.25 1.57
N PRO A 63 10.76 -14.01 1.37
CA PRO A 63 12.12 -13.48 1.42
C PRO A 63 12.33 -12.30 0.47
N GLY A 64 12.88 -11.18 0.98
CA GLY A 64 13.18 -9.98 0.21
C GLY A 64 11.98 -9.11 -0.17
N LYS A 65 10.77 -9.50 0.22
CA LYS A 65 9.54 -8.73 -0.06
C LYS A 65 9.61 -7.31 0.50
N GLY A 66 10.05 -7.16 1.74
CA GLY A 66 10.14 -5.85 2.39
C GLY A 66 11.02 -4.88 1.61
N ALA A 67 12.21 -5.30 1.21
CA ALA A 67 13.14 -4.51 0.41
C ALA A 67 12.54 -4.16 -0.96
N ALA A 68 11.87 -5.12 -1.62
CA ALA A 68 11.20 -4.88 -2.90
C ALA A 68 10.10 -3.80 -2.79
N LEU A 69 9.22 -3.89 -1.79
CA LEU A 69 8.15 -2.91 -1.58
C LEU A 69 8.70 -1.51 -1.29
N ASN A 70 9.74 -1.41 -0.45
CA ASN A 70 10.37 -0.15 -0.13
C ASN A 70 11.04 0.47 -1.36
N ALA A 71 11.79 -0.32 -2.14
CA ALA A 71 12.45 0.16 -3.36
C ALA A 71 11.43 0.68 -4.39
N ILE A 72 10.33 -0.04 -4.61
CA ILE A 72 9.26 0.39 -5.53
C ILE A 72 8.61 1.69 -5.05
N SER A 73 8.21 1.77 -3.76
CA SER A 73 7.56 2.97 -3.23
C SER A 73 8.47 4.19 -3.28
N GLN A 74 9.75 4.03 -2.91
CA GLN A 74 10.75 5.11 -3.00
C GLN A 74 10.92 5.58 -4.45
N PHE A 75 10.98 4.64 -5.40
CA PHE A 75 11.06 4.97 -6.82
C PHE A 75 9.87 5.83 -7.26
N TRP A 76 8.63 5.40 -6.95
CA TRP A 76 7.43 6.17 -7.33
C TRP A 76 7.35 7.52 -6.66
N PHE A 77 7.64 7.64 -5.38
CA PHE A 77 7.66 8.94 -4.72
C PHE A 77 8.69 9.90 -5.31
N THR A 78 9.84 9.37 -5.75
CA THR A 78 10.83 10.16 -6.48
C THR A 78 10.29 10.64 -7.82
N GLU A 79 9.64 9.76 -8.58
CA GLU A 79 9.04 10.12 -9.87
C GLU A 79 7.86 11.09 -9.72
N PHE A 80 7.03 10.93 -8.67
CA PHE A 80 5.96 11.88 -8.34
C PHE A 80 6.52 13.27 -8.04
N SER A 81 7.56 13.35 -7.24
CA SER A 81 8.24 14.62 -6.94
C SER A 81 8.82 15.27 -8.20
N ARG A 82 9.48 14.50 -9.08
CA ARG A 82 10.01 14.98 -10.38
C ARG A 82 8.93 15.49 -11.32
N ALA A 83 7.75 14.89 -11.24
CA ALA A 83 6.59 15.31 -12.02
C ALA A 83 5.84 16.51 -11.41
N GLY A 84 6.30 17.05 -10.28
CA GLY A 84 5.65 18.17 -9.59
C GLY A 84 4.37 17.80 -8.85
N LEU A 85 4.17 16.51 -8.54
CA LEU A 85 3.10 16.07 -7.67
C LEU A 85 3.45 16.35 -6.20
N ALA A 86 2.53 16.05 -5.29
CA ALA A 86 2.77 16.22 -3.87
C ALA A 86 3.99 15.38 -3.40
N ARG A 87 4.68 15.87 -2.37
CA ARG A 87 5.75 15.12 -1.72
C ARG A 87 5.20 13.90 -0.96
N SER A 88 6.07 12.99 -0.57
CA SER A 88 5.73 11.91 0.35
C SER A 88 6.17 12.23 1.78
N HIS A 89 5.74 11.38 2.72
CA HIS A 89 6.19 11.44 4.10
C HIS A 89 7.62 10.92 4.30
N ILE A 90 8.23 10.26 3.30
CA ILE A 90 9.58 9.70 3.38
C ILE A 90 10.62 10.82 3.26
N LEU A 91 11.52 10.89 4.22
CA LEU A 91 12.61 11.85 4.26
C LEU A 91 13.95 11.25 3.86
N GLU A 92 14.22 10.02 4.32
CA GLU A 92 15.46 9.30 4.06
C GLU A 92 15.20 7.78 4.04
N VAL A 93 16.00 7.06 3.28
CA VAL A 93 16.02 5.59 3.23
C VAL A 93 17.42 5.13 3.63
N PRO A 94 17.72 5.07 4.94
CA PRO A 94 19.03 4.71 5.42
C PRO A 94 19.35 3.22 5.26
N HIS A 95 18.32 2.39 5.12
CA HIS A 95 18.45 0.95 4.93
C HIS A 95 17.29 0.44 4.06
N PRO A 96 17.44 -0.61 3.22
CA PRO A 96 16.37 -1.14 2.37
C PRO A 96 15.07 -1.50 3.12
N LEU A 97 15.16 -1.80 4.42
CA LEU A 97 14.00 -2.13 5.26
C LEU A 97 13.56 -0.98 6.17
N VAL A 98 14.18 0.20 6.11
CA VAL A 98 13.91 1.31 7.04
C VAL A 98 13.75 2.62 6.28
N TRP A 99 12.67 3.33 6.59
CA TRP A 99 12.47 4.71 6.21
C TRP A 99 12.53 5.62 7.44
N VAL A 100 13.16 6.77 7.32
CA VAL A 100 12.89 7.91 8.19
C VAL A 100 11.73 8.67 7.59
N VAL A 101 10.65 8.83 8.34
CA VAL A 101 9.43 9.46 7.86
C VAL A 101 9.00 10.62 8.75
N GLN A 102 8.40 11.64 8.15
CA GLN A 102 7.69 12.68 8.88
C GLN A 102 6.31 12.14 9.31
N ARG A 103 5.89 12.45 10.54
CA ARG A 103 4.52 12.23 10.95
C ARG A 103 3.59 13.11 10.13
N ALA A 104 2.54 12.50 9.60
CA ALA A 104 1.45 13.19 8.93
C ALA A 104 0.13 12.87 9.64
N GLU A 105 -0.82 13.79 9.58
CA GLU A 105 -2.19 13.57 10.04
C GLU A 105 -2.96 12.85 8.93
N PRO A 106 -3.39 11.59 9.14
CA PRO A 106 -3.93 10.77 8.06
C PRO A 106 -5.34 11.21 7.65
N VAL A 107 -5.60 11.21 6.36
CA VAL A 107 -6.96 11.19 5.82
C VAL A 107 -7.51 9.77 5.97
N MET A 108 -8.71 9.63 6.53
CA MET A 108 -9.28 8.35 6.94
C MET A 108 -9.99 7.63 5.78
N ILE A 109 -9.32 7.57 4.64
CA ILE A 109 -9.73 6.81 3.47
C ILE A 109 -8.58 5.98 2.90
N GLU A 110 -8.93 4.89 2.25
CA GLU A 110 -8.10 4.24 1.26
C GLU A 110 -8.50 4.79 -0.12
N ALA A 111 -7.60 5.54 -0.75
CA ALA A 111 -7.83 6.13 -2.07
C ALA A 111 -7.56 5.10 -3.15
N ILE A 112 -8.62 4.47 -3.66
CA ILE A 112 -8.50 3.37 -4.63
C ILE A 112 -8.83 3.90 -6.03
N ALA A 113 -7.93 3.62 -6.97
CA ALA A 113 -8.14 3.87 -8.40
C ALA A 113 -8.22 2.56 -9.16
N ARG A 114 -9.22 2.44 -10.06
CA ARG A 114 -9.45 1.22 -10.85
C ARG A 114 -9.48 1.54 -12.33
N ARG A 115 -8.68 0.81 -13.09
CA ARG A 115 -8.61 0.89 -14.57
C ARG A 115 -9.29 -0.29 -15.24
N PHE A 116 -9.62 -1.31 -14.47
CA PHE A 116 -10.27 -2.55 -14.91
C PHE A 116 -11.34 -2.96 -13.91
N ILE A 117 -12.39 -3.60 -14.40
CA ILE A 117 -13.42 -4.20 -13.56
C ILE A 117 -12.99 -5.60 -13.12
N THR A 118 -12.42 -5.68 -11.91
CA THR A 118 -11.92 -6.93 -11.30
C THR A 118 -12.09 -6.91 -9.78
N GLY A 119 -11.68 -7.95 -9.09
CA GLY A 119 -11.66 -8.01 -7.63
C GLY A 119 -13.03 -7.78 -6.99
N SER A 120 -13.08 -6.90 -5.97
CA SER A 120 -14.31 -6.61 -5.23
C SER A 120 -15.38 -5.94 -6.09
N MET A 121 -14.97 -5.06 -7.01
CA MET A 121 -15.87 -4.38 -7.92
C MET A 121 -16.56 -5.36 -8.88
N TRP A 122 -15.80 -6.29 -9.46
CA TRP A 122 -16.39 -7.34 -10.30
C TRP A 122 -17.36 -8.22 -9.52
N ARG A 123 -16.98 -8.66 -8.31
CA ARG A 123 -17.88 -9.47 -7.45
C ARG A 123 -19.19 -8.75 -7.11
N ALA A 124 -19.13 -7.42 -6.92
CA ALA A 124 -20.33 -6.63 -6.70
C ALA A 124 -21.19 -6.56 -7.97
N TYR A 125 -20.56 -6.27 -9.12
CA TYR A 125 -21.22 -6.19 -10.42
C TYR A 125 -21.91 -7.51 -10.81
N GLU A 126 -21.23 -8.64 -10.61
CA GLU A 126 -21.77 -10.00 -10.87
C GLU A 126 -23.01 -10.31 -10.02
N ARG A 127 -23.08 -9.74 -8.79
CA ARG A 127 -24.27 -9.82 -7.92
C ARG A 127 -25.37 -8.82 -8.26
N GLY A 128 -25.24 -8.09 -9.35
CA GLY A 128 -26.25 -7.15 -9.83
C GLY A 128 -26.07 -5.70 -9.37
N VAL A 129 -24.97 -5.37 -8.64
CA VAL A 129 -24.66 -3.96 -8.29
C VAL A 129 -24.32 -3.20 -9.56
N ARG A 130 -25.00 -2.07 -9.79
CA ARG A 130 -24.79 -1.18 -10.95
C ARG A 130 -24.34 0.22 -10.57
N GLU A 131 -24.25 0.50 -9.28
CA GLU A 131 -23.65 1.71 -8.74
C GLU A 131 -22.55 1.31 -7.74
N PHE A 132 -21.33 1.82 -7.91
CA PHE A 132 -20.20 1.53 -7.06
C PHE A 132 -19.52 2.83 -6.63
N CYS A 133 -19.48 3.14 -5.34
CA CYS A 133 -18.99 4.41 -4.79
C CYS A 133 -19.69 5.65 -5.42
N GLY A 134 -20.99 5.57 -5.70
CA GLY A 134 -21.75 6.65 -6.35
C GLY A 134 -21.49 6.78 -7.86
N ILE A 135 -20.81 5.81 -8.48
CA ILE A 135 -20.52 5.79 -9.93
C ILE A 135 -21.40 4.73 -10.58
N GLU A 136 -22.19 5.14 -11.57
CA GLU A 136 -22.96 4.21 -12.38
C GLU A 136 -22.05 3.37 -13.29
N LEU A 137 -22.24 2.05 -13.26
CA LEU A 137 -21.52 1.10 -14.08
C LEU A 137 -22.34 0.74 -15.33
N ALA A 138 -21.69 0.78 -16.47
CA ALA A 138 -22.33 0.37 -17.74
C ALA A 138 -22.82 -1.08 -17.68
N GLU A 139 -23.88 -1.37 -18.42
CA GLU A 139 -24.35 -2.74 -18.61
C GLU A 139 -23.41 -3.52 -19.56
N GLY A 140 -23.40 -4.83 -19.40
CA GLY A 140 -22.64 -5.73 -20.30
C GLY A 140 -21.13 -5.74 -20.07
N LEU A 141 -20.64 -5.23 -18.93
CA LEU A 141 -19.22 -5.36 -18.58
C LEU A 141 -18.87 -6.82 -18.33
N HIS A 142 -17.64 -7.19 -18.69
CA HIS A 142 -17.09 -8.52 -18.48
C HIS A 142 -15.97 -8.47 -17.43
N ARG A 143 -15.74 -9.59 -16.76
CA ARG A 143 -14.64 -9.74 -15.81
C ARG A 143 -13.32 -9.35 -16.47
N ASP A 144 -12.52 -8.62 -15.73
CA ASP A 144 -11.17 -8.17 -16.13
C ASP A 144 -11.15 -7.24 -17.36
N GLN A 145 -12.31 -6.69 -17.74
CA GLN A 145 -12.41 -5.71 -18.81
C GLN A 145 -11.81 -4.37 -18.40
N ARG A 146 -11.09 -3.74 -19.34
CA ARG A 146 -10.64 -2.37 -19.17
C ARG A 146 -11.81 -1.41 -19.15
N LEU A 147 -11.82 -0.50 -18.17
CA LEU A 147 -12.82 0.57 -18.07
C LEU A 147 -12.49 1.69 -19.05
N SER A 148 -13.51 2.44 -19.45
CA SER A 148 -13.37 3.60 -20.36
C SER A 148 -12.51 4.70 -19.78
N GLU A 149 -12.53 4.84 -18.45
CA GLU A 149 -11.72 5.79 -17.67
C GLU A 149 -11.26 5.16 -16.35
N THR A 150 -10.31 5.80 -15.68
CA THR A 150 -9.89 5.42 -14.33
C THR A 150 -10.97 5.84 -13.33
N LEU A 151 -11.58 4.90 -12.64
CA LEU A 151 -12.56 5.18 -11.59
C LEU A 151 -11.88 5.37 -10.24
N VAL A 152 -12.31 6.39 -9.48
CA VAL A 152 -11.90 6.61 -8.09
C VAL A 152 -12.98 6.05 -7.18
N THR A 153 -12.65 5.02 -6.41
CA THR A 153 -13.58 4.23 -5.62
C THR A 153 -13.06 4.08 -4.19
N PRO A 154 -13.06 5.15 -3.39
CA PRO A 154 -12.49 5.13 -2.05
C PRO A 154 -13.27 4.24 -1.09
N SER A 155 -12.57 3.74 -0.07
CA SER A 155 -13.17 3.10 1.09
C SER A 155 -12.70 3.77 2.38
N THR A 156 -13.42 3.52 3.48
CA THR A 156 -13.01 4.01 4.81
C THR A 156 -11.73 3.33 5.24
N LYS A 157 -10.85 4.06 5.91
CA LYS A 157 -9.71 3.52 6.65
C LYS A 157 -10.11 3.40 8.11
N GLY A 158 -10.40 2.18 8.54
CA GLY A 158 -10.99 1.93 9.85
C GLY A 158 -12.51 2.18 9.89
N ILE A 159 -13.06 2.02 11.08
CA ILE A 159 -14.51 2.12 11.32
C ILE A 159 -14.89 3.59 11.54
N MET A 160 -15.64 4.16 10.60
CA MET A 160 -16.25 5.48 10.73
C MET A 160 -17.57 5.37 11.48
N ARG A 161 -17.73 6.14 12.55
CA ARG A 161 -18.92 6.05 13.42
C ARG A 161 -19.76 7.32 13.35
N GLY A 162 -21.08 7.12 13.45
CA GLY A 162 -22.04 8.24 13.53
C GLY A 162 -22.18 9.05 12.25
N LEU A 163 -21.75 8.52 11.11
CA LEU A 163 -21.94 9.15 9.80
C LEU A 163 -23.20 8.59 9.12
N PRO A 164 -24.17 9.43 8.77
CA PRO A 164 -25.35 8.98 8.04
C PRO A 164 -24.97 8.25 6.75
N GLU A 165 -25.68 7.18 6.44
CA GLU A 165 -25.53 6.40 5.19
C GLU A 165 -24.19 5.70 4.98
N ILE A 166 -23.27 5.73 5.97
CA ILE A 166 -22.01 5.03 5.94
C ILE A 166 -22.04 3.92 6.98
N PRO A 167 -22.00 2.64 6.58
CA PRO A 167 -21.96 1.53 7.53
C PRO A 167 -20.76 1.62 8.48
N GLU A 168 -20.97 1.34 9.78
CA GLU A 168 -19.92 1.29 10.79
C GLU A 168 -19.10 0.00 10.65
N ALA A 169 -18.35 -0.11 9.55
CA ALA A 169 -17.45 -1.21 9.26
C ALA A 169 -16.17 -0.69 8.62
N ASP A 170 -15.11 -1.48 8.72
CA ASP A 170 -13.86 -1.20 8.01
C ASP A 170 -14.00 -1.45 6.51
N ASP A 171 -13.15 -0.84 5.69
CA ASP A 171 -13.14 -0.98 4.22
C ASP A 171 -14.52 -0.71 3.56
N THR A 172 -15.35 0.15 4.17
CA THR A 172 -16.65 0.51 3.61
C THR A 172 -16.48 1.44 2.41
N ASN A 173 -17.05 1.07 1.27
CA ASN A 173 -17.07 1.92 0.08
C ASN A 173 -17.79 3.23 0.35
N VAL A 174 -17.20 4.35 -0.06
CA VAL A 174 -17.78 5.70 0.08
C VAL A 174 -17.79 6.42 -1.25
N SER A 175 -18.80 7.24 -1.48
CA SER A 175 -18.90 8.07 -2.68
C SER A 175 -18.20 9.41 -2.47
N ARG A 176 -17.84 10.07 -3.57
CA ARG A 176 -17.35 11.45 -3.52
C ARG A 176 -18.32 12.39 -2.79
N ALA A 177 -19.63 12.25 -3.05
CA ALA A 177 -20.64 13.07 -2.39
C ALA A 177 -20.66 12.90 -0.86
N GLN A 178 -20.48 11.66 -0.38
CA GLN A 178 -20.35 11.37 1.05
C GLN A 178 -19.07 11.97 1.64
N LEU A 179 -17.93 11.88 0.93
CA LEU A 179 -16.69 12.53 1.35
C LEU A 179 -16.84 14.05 1.45
N GLU A 180 -17.47 14.70 0.44
CA GLU A 180 -17.72 16.13 0.44
C GLU A 180 -18.73 16.56 1.52
N ALA A 181 -19.69 15.71 1.87
CA ALA A 181 -20.66 15.99 2.93
C ALA A 181 -20.04 15.89 4.33
N HIS A 182 -19.07 14.98 4.51
CA HIS A 182 -18.46 14.64 5.80
C HIS A 182 -16.95 14.83 5.82
N TRP A 183 -16.41 15.74 5.01
CA TRP A 183 -14.96 15.89 4.79
C TRP A 183 -14.14 16.01 6.08
N GLN A 184 -14.64 16.73 7.10
CA GLN A 184 -13.96 16.87 8.40
C GLN A 184 -13.85 15.53 9.15
N ALA A 185 -14.90 14.71 9.11
CA ALA A 185 -14.89 13.40 9.77
C ALA A 185 -13.89 12.43 9.11
N PHE A 186 -13.61 12.61 7.82
CA PHE A 186 -12.58 11.87 7.10
C PHE A 186 -11.17 12.47 7.26
N GLY A 187 -11.00 13.53 8.05
CA GLY A 187 -9.70 14.15 8.29
C GLY A 187 -9.22 15.06 7.18
N PHE A 188 -10.08 15.51 6.27
CA PHE A 188 -9.75 16.58 5.34
C PHE A 188 -9.78 17.93 6.05
N HIS A 189 -8.85 18.82 5.71
CA HIS A 189 -8.75 20.16 6.29
C HIS A 189 -9.63 21.18 5.57
N ALA A 190 -9.97 20.93 4.31
CA ALA A 190 -10.93 21.69 3.53
C ALA A 190 -11.78 20.78 2.64
N LYS A 191 -13.01 21.24 2.32
CA LYS A 191 -13.87 20.48 1.40
C LYS A 191 -13.23 20.28 0.01
N ASP A 192 -12.50 21.30 -0.46
CA ASP A 192 -11.83 21.26 -1.77
C ASP A 192 -10.68 20.25 -1.82
N ASP A 193 -10.18 19.80 -0.66
CA ASP A 193 -9.14 18.76 -0.60
C ASP A 193 -9.65 17.39 -1.06
N VAL A 194 -10.98 17.18 -1.07
CA VAL A 194 -11.58 15.99 -1.70
C VAL A 194 -11.28 15.96 -3.20
N ALA A 195 -11.38 17.08 -3.88
CA ALA A 195 -10.97 17.17 -5.29
C ALA A 195 -9.44 17.09 -5.45
N ARG A 196 -8.68 17.62 -4.48
CA ARG A 196 -7.22 17.59 -4.51
C ARG A 196 -6.65 16.18 -4.39
N TYR A 197 -7.14 15.36 -3.45
CA TYR A 197 -6.66 13.98 -3.35
C TYR A 197 -6.99 13.15 -4.59
N GLU A 198 -8.19 13.34 -5.18
CA GLU A 198 -8.56 12.65 -6.43
C GLU A 198 -7.63 13.01 -7.59
N LEU A 199 -7.28 14.29 -7.71
CA LEU A 199 -6.33 14.75 -8.72
C LEU A 199 -4.97 14.07 -8.52
N LEU A 200 -4.41 14.12 -7.30
CA LEU A 200 -3.13 13.49 -6.98
C LEU A 200 -3.15 11.98 -7.21
N LEU A 201 -4.26 11.31 -6.86
CA LEU A 201 -4.44 9.88 -7.13
C LEU A 201 -4.42 9.59 -8.63
N ARG A 202 -5.21 10.32 -9.44
CA ARG A 202 -5.29 10.11 -10.89
C ARG A 202 -3.96 10.38 -11.58
N GLU A 203 -3.30 11.49 -11.28
CA GLU A 203 -2.00 11.85 -11.85
C GLU A 203 -0.92 10.85 -11.50
N GLY A 204 -0.86 10.38 -10.22
CA GLY A 204 0.05 9.34 -9.78
C GLY A 204 -0.20 8.00 -10.49
N VAL A 205 -1.47 7.60 -10.61
CA VAL A 205 -1.88 6.38 -11.33
C VAL A 205 -1.50 6.44 -12.80
N ASP A 206 -1.72 7.56 -13.46
CA ASP A 206 -1.37 7.74 -14.87
C ASP A 206 0.15 7.74 -15.08
N LEU A 207 0.91 8.32 -14.16
CA LEU A 207 2.37 8.26 -14.20
C LEU A 207 2.86 6.81 -14.07
N ILE A 208 2.39 6.07 -13.07
CA ILE A 208 2.73 4.65 -12.88
C ILE A 208 2.36 3.85 -14.15
N ALA A 209 1.15 4.03 -14.65
CA ALA A 209 0.68 3.28 -15.81
C ALA A 209 1.51 3.54 -17.08
N ARG A 210 1.90 4.80 -17.32
CA ARG A 210 2.78 5.15 -18.44
C ARG A 210 4.17 4.54 -18.31
N HIS A 211 4.72 4.49 -17.09
CA HIS A 211 6.03 3.90 -16.85
C HIS A 211 6.00 2.38 -17.00
N LEU A 212 4.94 1.71 -16.53
CA LEU A 212 4.81 0.25 -16.61
C LEU A 212 4.60 -0.26 -18.06
N ALA A 213 3.98 0.54 -18.93
CA ALA A 213 3.62 0.12 -20.29
C ALA A 213 4.81 -0.37 -21.15
N PRO A 214 5.96 0.32 -21.24
CA PRO A 214 7.11 -0.18 -21.98
C PRO A 214 7.79 -1.41 -21.34
N LEU A 215 7.46 -1.70 -20.07
CA LEU A 215 7.96 -2.88 -19.36
C LEU A 215 7.05 -4.11 -19.55
N ASP A 216 6.08 -4.07 -20.47
CA ASP A 216 5.04 -5.09 -20.62
C ASP A 216 4.32 -5.42 -19.30
N LEU A 217 4.20 -4.43 -18.41
CA LEU A 217 3.42 -4.47 -17.18
C LEU A 217 2.22 -3.53 -17.28
N MET A 218 1.16 -3.88 -16.62
CA MET A 218 -0.09 -3.15 -16.68
C MET A 218 -0.67 -2.89 -15.28
N LEU A 219 -0.80 -1.61 -14.91
CA LEU A 219 -1.49 -1.25 -13.67
C LEU A 219 -3.00 -1.47 -13.85
N VAL A 220 -3.58 -2.25 -12.98
CA VAL A 220 -5.01 -2.64 -13.01
C VAL A 220 -5.82 -1.84 -12.02
N ASP A 221 -5.43 -1.86 -10.78
CA ASP A 221 -5.90 -1.01 -9.70
C ASP A 221 -4.78 -0.76 -8.69
N THR A 222 -4.96 0.26 -7.89
CA THR A 222 -4.02 0.59 -6.82
C THR A 222 -4.72 1.34 -5.70
N LYS A 223 -4.09 1.31 -4.52
CA LYS A 223 -4.50 2.04 -3.33
C LYS A 223 -3.40 2.99 -2.91
N PHE A 224 -3.74 4.26 -2.68
CA PHE A 224 -2.88 5.26 -2.07
C PHE A 224 -3.45 5.72 -0.73
N GLU A 225 -2.58 6.22 0.13
CA GLU A 225 -2.94 6.88 1.37
C GLU A 225 -2.42 8.31 1.38
N PHE A 226 -3.17 9.20 2.01
CA PHE A 226 -2.85 10.62 2.09
C PHE A 226 -2.89 11.11 3.53
N GLY A 227 -2.20 12.20 3.80
CA GLY A 227 -2.23 12.88 5.08
C GLY A 227 -1.68 14.28 4.96
N TYR A 228 -1.80 15.07 6.03
CA TYR A 228 -1.29 16.43 6.08
C TYR A 228 0.01 16.50 6.87
N ALA A 229 0.94 17.28 6.35
CA ALA A 229 2.21 17.54 7.03
C ALA A 229 2.78 18.90 6.63
N ARG A 230 3.50 19.55 7.58
CA ARG A 230 4.13 20.85 7.37
C ARG A 230 5.53 20.69 6.77
N ASP A 231 5.86 21.53 5.81
CA ASP A 231 7.20 21.65 5.25
C ASP A 231 8.13 22.54 6.12
N ALA A 232 9.33 22.85 5.60
CA ALA A 232 10.32 23.66 6.32
C ALA A 232 9.88 25.12 6.56
N ASP A 233 8.98 25.64 5.73
CA ASP A 233 8.41 26.98 5.84
C ASP A 233 7.20 27.01 6.77
N GLY A 234 6.77 25.83 7.27
CA GLY A 234 5.61 25.64 8.11
C GLY A 234 4.29 25.55 7.33
N GLU A 235 4.34 25.56 6.00
CA GLU A 235 3.18 25.41 5.15
C GLU A 235 2.66 23.98 5.18
N GLU A 236 1.38 23.83 5.50
CA GLU A 236 0.72 22.52 5.55
C GLU A 236 0.16 22.14 4.18
N SER A 237 0.36 20.89 3.80
CA SER A 237 -0.14 20.37 2.53
C SER A 237 -0.52 18.90 2.62
N LEU A 238 -1.43 18.48 1.73
CA LEU A 238 -1.78 17.09 1.52
C LEU A 238 -0.61 16.37 0.82
N ILE A 239 -0.10 15.29 1.43
CA ILE A 239 1.03 14.51 0.95
C ILE A 239 0.67 13.04 0.79
N TYR A 240 1.47 12.30 0.02
CA TYR A 240 1.37 10.84 -0.06
C TYR A 240 1.95 10.18 1.19
N MET A 241 1.30 9.10 1.61
CA MET A 241 1.73 8.29 2.76
C MET A 241 1.84 6.82 2.40
N ASP A 242 2.39 6.04 3.33
CA ASP A 242 2.55 4.58 3.28
C ASP A 242 3.25 4.11 2.00
N GLU A 243 2.65 3.26 1.21
CA GLU A 243 3.21 2.72 -0.03
C GLU A 243 2.37 3.06 -1.24
N VAL A 244 3.01 3.14 -2.41
CA VAL A 244 2.32 3.39 -3.69
C VAL A 244 2.84 2.47 -4.78
N GLY A 245 1.94 1.99 -5.63
CA GLY A 245 2.30 1.25 -6.85
C GLY A 245 3.05 -0.06 -6.62
N THR A 246 2.98 -0.64 -5.41
CA THR A 246 3.65 -1.90 -5.08
C THR A 246 2.77 -3.10 -5.40
N PRO A 247 3.34 -4.31 -5.53
CA PRO A 247 2.55 -5.54 -5.67
C PRO A 247 1.63 -5.85 -4.48
N ASP A 248 1.82 -5.22 -3.31
CA ASP A 248 0.93 -5.34 -2.15
C ASP A 248 -0.28 -4.43 -2.24
N SER A 249 -0.09 -3.19 -2.68
CA SER A 249 -1.12 -2.15 -2.78
C SER A 249 -1.79 -2.08 -4.15
N SER A 250 -1.29 -2.82 -5.15
CA SER A 250 -1.74 -2.75 -6.54
C SER A 250 -1.90 -4.13 -7.15
N ARG A 251 -2.82 -4.26 -8.12
CA ARG A 251 -2.77 -5.34 -9.10
C ARG A 251 -1.95 -4.90 -10.30
N ILE A 252 -0.99 -5.72 -10.66
CA ILE A 252 -0.13 -5.51 -11.82
C ILE A 252 -0.21 -6.77 -12.68
N TRP A 253 -0.67 -6.64 -13.91
CA TRP A 253 -0.77 -7.76 -14.85
C TRP A 253 0.34 -7.75 -15.88
N ASP A 254 0.64 -8.92 -16.42
CA ASP A 254 1.44 -9.04 -17.63
C ASP A 254 0.63 -8.57 -18.84
N ALA A 255 1.13 -7.53 -19.52
CA ALA A 255 0.41 -6.90 -20.61
C ALA A 255 0.42 -7.77 -21.90
N VAL A 256 1.43 -8.62 -22.09
CA VAL A 256 1.50 -9.53 -23.25
C VAL A 256 0.45 -10.62 -23.09
N ALA A 257 0.41 -11.25 -21.92
CA ALA A 257 -0.58 -12.26 -21.59
C ALA A 257 -2.02 -11.72 -21.71
N TYR A 258 -2.26 -10.50 -21.20
CA TYR A 258 -3.59 -9.87 -21.27
C TYR A 258 -4.02 -9.63 -22.72
N ARG A 259 -3.13 -9.14 -23.59
CA ARG A 259 -3.40 -9.00 -25.03
C ARG A 259 -3.67 -10.34 -25.70
N GLY A 260 -3.11 -11.43 -25.16
CA GLY A 260 -3.37 -12.80 -25.58
C GLY A 260 -4.64 -13.43 -25.01
N GLY A 261 -5.43 -12.69 -24.23
CA GLY A 261 -6.70 -13.12 -23.64
C GLY A 261 -6.56 -13.89 -22.31
N SER A 262 -5.42 -13.79 -21.63
CA SER A 262 -5.21 -14.41 -20.32
C SER A 262 -4.71 -13.39 -19.29
N VAL A 263 -5.09 -13.56 -18.01
CA VAL A 263 -4.60 -12.74 -16.91
C VAL A 263 -3.48 -13.46 -16.21
N VAL A 264 -2.30 -12.81 -16.15
CA VAL A 264 -1.14 -13.25 -15.36
C VAL A 264 -0.83 -12.16 -14.34
N GLU A 265 -0.95 -12.49 -13.06
CA GLU A 265 -0.73 -11.59 -11.94
C GLU A 265 0.76 -11.44 -11.62
N ASN A 266 1.18 -10.20 -11.38
CA ASN A 266 2.48 -9.86 -10.83
C ASN A 266 2.32 -9.12 -9.49
N SER A 267 1.38 -9.58 -8.65
CA SER A 267 0.99 -8.93 -7.41
C SER A 267 0.59 -9.93 -6.33
N LYS A 268 0.28 -9.45 -5.15
CA LYS A 268 -0.22 -10.26 -4.02
C LYS A 268 -1.49 -11.06 -4.34
N GLU A 269 -2.21 -10.70 -5.40
CA GLU A 269 -3.37 -11.46 -5.83
C GLU A 269 -3.00 -12.88 -6.27
N GLU A 270 -1.83 -13.09 -6.88
CA GLU A 270 -1.29 -14.43 -7.18
C GLU A 270 -1.23 -15.29 -5.90
N PHE A 271 -0.73 -14.72 -4.81
CA PHE A 271 -0.67 -15.42 -3.52
C PHE A 271 -2.07 -15.72 -2.97
N ARG A 272 -3.01 -14.77 -3.06
CA ARG A 272 -4.40 -15.02 -2.64
C ARG A 272 -5.03 -16.18 -3.42
N GLN A 273 -4.83 -16.21 -4.73
CA GLN A 273 -5.33 -17.30 -5.58
C GLN A 273 -4.63 -18.63 -5.28
N ALA A 274 -3.34 -18.61 -5.00
CA ALA A 274 -2.60 -19.81 -4.59
C ALA A 274 -3.10 -20.36 -3.25
N LEU A 275 -3.38 -19.49 -2.25
CA LEU A 275 -3.99 -19.89 -0.98
C LEU A 275 -5.37 -20.54 -1.17
N LEU A 276 -6.23 -19.96 -2.00
CA LEU A 276 -7.55 -20.52 -2.29
C LEU A 276 -7.50 -21.92 -2.92
N ARG A 277 -6.46 -22.18 -3.70
CA ARG A 277 -6.22 -23.53 -4.26
C ARG A 277 -5.57 -24.49 -3.28
N HIS A 278 -4.81 -23.97 -2.31
CA HIS A 278 -4.06 -24.77 -1.35
C HIS A 278 -4.91 -25.27 -0.18
N VAL A 279 -5.81 -24.43 0.34
CA VAL A 279 -6.68 -24.82 1.45
C VAL A 279 -7.77 -25.77 0.98
N ASN A 280 -8.08 -26.81 1.80
CA ASN A 280 -9.12 -27.78 1.48
C ASN A 280 -10.53 -27.16 1.47
N ASP A 281 -10.74 -26.10 2.24
CA ASP A 281 -12.00 -25.39 2.37
C ASP A 281 -11.78 -23.89 2.04
N PRO A 282 -11.96 -23.46 0.79
CA PRO A 282 -11.78 -22.06 0.39
C PRO A 282 -12.71 -21.08 1.11
N GLU A 283 -13.88 -21.53 1.58
CA GLU A 283 -14.81 -20.71 2.35
C GLU A 283 -14.21 -20.28 3.71
N LEU A 284 -13.27 -21.05 4.25
CA LEU A 284 -12.51 -20.63 5.43
C LEU A 284 -11.82 -19.27 5.20
N LEU A 285 -11.32 -19.01 3.97
CA LEU A 285 -10.65 -17.77 3.63
C LEU A 285 -11.63 -16.66 3.26
N LEU A 286 -12.78 -16.99 2.66
CA LEU A 286 -13.71 -16.04 2.07
C LEU A 286 -14.80 -15.56 3.05
N ASP A 287 -15.24 -16.39 3.98
CA ASP A 287 -16.29 -16.03 4.94
C ASP A 287 -15.72 -15.22 6.11
N HIS A 288 -16.03 -13.93 6.16
CA HIS A 288 -15.59 -13.03 7.23
C HIS A 288 -16.00 -13.47 8.64
N ARG A 289 -17.11 -14.22 8.76
CA ARG A 289 -17.59 -14.76 10.06
C ARG A 289 -16.66 -15.83 10.63
N ARG A 290 -15.81 -16.44 9.80
CA ARG A 290 -14.85 -17.49 10.18
C ARG A 290 -13.46 -16.92 10.48
N PHE A 291 -13.34 -15.64 10.84
CA PHE A 291 -12.06 -14.98 11.05
C PHE A 291 -11.18 -15.68 12.09
N GLU A 292 -11.73 -16.04 13.27
CA GLU A 292 -10.95 -16.69 14.33
C GLU A 292 -10.48 -18.11 13.95
N GLU A 293 -11.30 -18.84 13.18
CA GLU A 293 -10.91 -20.15 12.65
C GLU A 293 -9.79 -20.01 11.61
N ARG A 294 -9.91 -19.06 10.70
CA ARG A 294 -8.90 -18.73 9.69
C ARG A 294 -7.57 -18.31 10.34
N LYS A 295 -7.62 -17.47 11.37
CA LYS A 295 -6.45 -17.01 12.11
C LYS A 295 -5.70 -18.17 12.77
N ARG A 296 -6.45 -19.10 13.37
CA ARG A 296 -5.88 -20.32 13.95
C ARG A 296 -5.26 -21.20 12.87
N TYR A 297 -5.97 -21.41 11.78
CA TYR A 297 -5.47 -22.19 10.65
C TYR A 297 -4.14 -21.61 10.11
N ALA A 298 -4.08 -20.31 9.88
CA ALA A 298 -2.86 -19.65 9.41
C ALA A 298 -1.68 -19.73 10.38
N ALA A 299 -1.95 -19.81 11.70
CA ALA A 299 -0.93 -19.95 12.73
C ALA A 299 -0.41 -21.41 12.87
N GLU A 300 -1.27 -22.40 12.61
CA GLU A 300 -0.96 -23.82 12.81
C GLU A 300 -0.44 -24.52 11.53
N HIS A 301 -0.67 -23.95 10.35
CA HIS A 301 -0.34 -24.56 9.07
C HIS A 301 0.68 -23.73 8.30
N ALA A 302 1.92 -24.21 8.28
CA ALA A 302 2.96 -23.66 7.45
C ALA A 302 2.66 -23.93 5.96
N LEU A 303 2.85 -22.92 5.12
CA LEU A 303 2.70 -23.06 3.67
C LEU A 303 3.93 -23.72 3.05
N PRO A 304 3.78 -24.44 1.93
CA PRO A 304 4.92 -24.97 1.21
C PRO A 304 5.94 -23.88 0.91
N ALA A 305 7.21 -24.11 1.23
CA ALA A 305 8.29 -23.13 1.02
C ALA A 305 8.34 -22.64 -0.44
N VAL A 306 8.07 -23.51 -1.41
CA VAL A 306 8.02 -23.16 -2.83
C VAL A 306 7.00 -22.06 -3.13
N MET A 307 5.88 -22.03 -2.45
CA MET A 307 4.84 -20.97 -2.65
C MET A 307 5.38 -19.57 -2.28
N LEU A 308 6.13 -19.48 -1.18
CA LEU A 308 6.72 -18.21 -0.72
C LEU A 308 7.93 -17.83 -1.58
N HIS A 309 8.73 -18.78 -2.05
CA HIS A 309 9.85 -18.52 -2.96
C HIS A 309 9.39 -18.04 -4.34
N THR A 310 8.35 -18.66 -4.92
CA THR A 310 7.77 -18.19 -6.18
C THR A 310 7.30 -16.75 -6.05
N LEU A 311 6.61 -16.42 -4.95
CA LEU A 311 6.18 -15.06 -4.69
C LEU A 311 7.36 -14.09 -4.48
N SER A 312 8.44 -14.54 -3.81
CA SER A 312 9.69 -13.77 -3.67
C SER A 312 10.28 -13.40 -5.02
N GLU A 313 10.33 -14.34 -5.98
CA GLU A 313 10.78 -14.10 -7.34
C GLU A 313 9.90 -13.09 -8.09
N THR A 314 8.58 -13.18 -7.93
CA THR A 314 7.62 -12.22 -8.50
C THR A 314 7.89 -10.81 -7.97
N TYR A 315 8.01 -10.62 -6.65
CA TYR A 315 8.28 -9.31 -6.05
C TYR A 315 9.62 -8.73 -6.48
N ARG A 316 10.66 -9.56 -6.51
CA ARG A 316 11.99 -9.18 -7.00
C ARG A 316 11.94 -8.73 -8.45
N SER A 317 11.38 -9.56 -9.32
CA SER A 317 11.28 -9.27 -10.76
C SER A 317 10.53 -7.97 -11.02
N VAL A 318 9.41 -7.75 -10.34
CA VAL A 318 8.64 -6.49 -10.46
C VAL A 318 9.48 -5.30 -9.99
N ALA A 319 10.16 -5.41 -8.84
CA ALA A 319 10.99 -4.33 -8.32
C ALA A 319 12.14 -3.98 -9.27
N GLU A 320 12.88 -4.98 -9.75
CA GLU A 320 14.02 -4.79 -10.66
C GLU A 320 13.58 -4.20 -12.02
N ARG A 321 12.44 -4.63 -12.54
CA ARG A 321 11.86 -4.08 -13.78
C ARG A 321 11.41 -2.63 -13.61
N ILE A 322 10.74 -2.28 -12.51
CA ILE A 322 10.25 -0.92 -12.25
C ILE A 322 11.41 0.03 -11.99
N THR A 323 12.37 -0.38 -11.15
CA THR A 323 13.46 0.51 -10.71
C THR A 323 14.66 0.51 -11.64
N GLU A 324 14.70 -0.44 -12.61
CA GLU A 324 15.86 -0.70 -13.49
C GLU A 324 17.16 -0.95 -12.72
N ARG A 325 17.05 -1.52 -11.52
CA ARG A 325 18.17 -1.81 -10.62
C ARG A 325 18.01 -3.19 -9.99
N PRO A 326 19.12 -3.94 -9.82
CA PRO A 326 19.07 -5.18 -9.05
C PRO A 326 18.66 -4.91 -7.61
N LEU A 327 17.80 -5.76 -7.07
CA LEU A 327 17.40 -5.69 -5.68
C LEU A 327 18.53 -6.24 -4.79
N GLU A 328 18.89 -5.47 -3.76
CA GLU A 328 19.90 -5.90 -2.79
C GLU A 328 19.44 -7.14 -2.02
N VAL A 329 20.33 -8.13 -1.93
CA VAL A 329 20.13 -9.33 -1.13
C VAL A 329 20.70 -9.08 0.26
N LEU A 330 19.84 -9.12 1.27
CA LEU A 330 20.20 -8.86 2.66
C LEU A 330 20.49 -10.19 3.38
N ASP A 331 21.78 -10.51 3.60
CA ASP A 331 22.16 -11.75 4.29
C ASP A 331 21.84 -11.72 5.79
N ARG A 332 21.99 -10.56 6.43
CA ARG A 332 21.76 -10.35 7.86
C ARG A 332 20.97 -9.06 8.10
N PRO A 333 19.70 -9.01 7.71
CA PRO A 333 18.93 -7.78 7.67
C PRO A 333 18.83 -7.09 9.04
N LEU A 334 18.71 -7.84 10.13
CA LEU A 334 18.61 -7.26 11.47
C LEU A 334 19.95 -6.62 11.91
N GLU A 335 21.08 -7.29 11.67
CA GLU A 335 22.39 -6.78 12.04
C GLU A 335 22.73 -5.51 11.25
N SER A 336 22.52 -5.52 9.92
CA SER A 336 22.78 -4.35 9.07
C SER A 336 21.86 -3.18 9.40
N MET A 337 20.61 -3.44 9.68
CA MET A 337 19.66 -2.42 10.14
C MET A 337 20.09 -1.80 11.46
N MET A 338 20.47 -2.62 12.47
CA MET A 338 20.91 -2.11 13.77
C MET A 338 22.22 -1.31 13.67
N ALA A 339 23.14 -1.70 12.79
CA ALA A 339 24.34 -0.94 12.52
C ALA A 339 24.02 0.46 11.97
N VAL A 340 23.16 0.55 10.95
CA VAL A 340 22.72 1.83 10.38
C VAL A 340 22.01 2.70 11.42
N LEU A 341 21.11 2.13 12.23
CA LEU A 341 20.42 2.88 13.28
C LEU A 341 21.35 3.40 14.35
N GLY A 342 22.39 2.63 14.71
CA GLY A 342 23.40 3.04 15.72
C GLY A 342 24.46 3.98 15.15
N ASP A 343 25.12 3.56 14.08
CA ASP A 343 26.33 4.23 13.59
C ASP A 343 26.01 5.48 12.75
N GLU A 344 24.93 5.44 11.95
CA GLU A 344 24.58 6.54 11.06
C GLU A 344 23.54 7.50 11.64
N LEU A 345 22.52 6.98 12.34
CA LEU A 345 21.43 7.79 12.89
C LEU A 345 21.58 8.08 14.39
N GLY A 346 22.52 7.42 15.09
CA GLY A 346 22.74 7.61 16.52
C GLY A 346 21.54 7.24 17.40
N LEU A 347 20.66 6.34 16.94
CA LEU A 347 19.38 5.99 17.58
C LEU A 347 19.42 4.68 18.39
N ALA A 348 20.34 3.78 18.10
CA ALA A 348 20.52 2.54 18.85
C ALA A 348 21.49 2.77 20.01
N ARG A 349 21.02 2.68 21.24
CA ARG A 349 21.83 2.70 22.48
C ARG A 349 21.55 1.43 23.29
#